data_f0d04c590f1c61bf8ec1987f5111c4f9
#
_entry.id   f0d04c590f1c61bf8ec1987f5111c4f9
#
_cell.length_a   1.000
_cell.length_b   1.000
_cell.length_c   1.000
_cell.angle_alpha   90.00
_cell.angle_beta   90.00
_cell.angle_gamma   90.00
#
_symmetry.space_group_name_H-M   'P 1'
#
loop_
_entity.id
_entity.type
_entity.pdbx_description
1 polymer ?
#
loop_
_entity_poly.entity_id
_entity_poly.type
_entity_poly.pdbx_seq_one_letter_code
_entity_poly.pdbx_strand_id
1 'polypeptide(L)'
;ANDRPSWARPIRETSAVAEPDWMGDVRALVGKEYGRVFAWDPVNAPMVRHWCEMMGIDNPAYTDVAAARARGGLAAPATMLQVWCLEGAKQNNYPPGSTTENPYEALKLIEAQGYPSVVAVNSDLEFERELRMGERLYYTTRLDSIGEQKTTALGTGWFVTLVMSYFAQNEGRADQLVGKQLFRVFKFKPANPVKPADAAAPSAPPKIKRPAPGISDDTRFFWEGARQGKLLIQRCKACGTLRHPPGPVCSACHSFEWDTRQASGLGTIHSFVVMHYPEVPPFEHPNPIALVDLDEGTRLVAQLVGAAPGAPAIGQRVKVEFATFETADGGDIALPQFRLVI
;
A
#
# COMPACT_ATOMS: atom_id res chain seq x y z
N ALA A 1 -12.48 33.75 -30.15
CA ALA A 1 -12.12 32.51 -30.81
C ALA A 1 -11.85 31.49 -29.71
N ASN A 2 -12.76 30.52 -29.56
CA ASN A 2 -12.70 29.45 -28.55
C ASN A 2 -11.81 28.33 -29.10
N ASP A 3 -10.54 28.30 -28.69
CA ASP A 3 -9.70 27.12 -28.91
C ASP A 3 -9.96 26.08 -27.81
N ARG A 4 -10.77 25.08 -28.12
CA ARG A 4 -10.88 23.87 -27.29
C ARG A 4 -9.71 22.94 -27.62
N PRO A 5 -9.00 22.41 -26.60
CA PRO A 5 -7.87 21.51 -26.84
C PRO A 5 -8.29 20.21 -27.55
N SER A 6 -7.41 19.64 -28.36
CA SER A 6 -7.62 18.55 -29.30
C SER A 6 -8.06 17.19 -28.71
N TRP A 7 -8.07 17.04 -27.39
CA TRP A 7 -8.55 15.83 -26.70
C TRP A 7 -10.07 15.82 -26.42
N ALA A 8 -10.80 16.89 -26.69
CA ALA A 8 -12.24 17.00 -26.53
C ALA A 8 -13.00 16.45 -27.75
N ARG A 9 -12.72 15.22 -28.18
CA ARG A 9 -13.54 14.55 -29.20
C ARG A 9 -14.86 14.08 -28.57
N PRO A 10 -16.01 14.32 -29.19
CA PRO A 10 -17.28 13.78 -28.73
C PRO A 10 -17.24 12.25 -28.86
N ILE A 11 -17.47 11.56 -27.74
CA ILE A 11 -17.69 10.10 -27.73
C ILE A 11 -19.05 9.84 -28.37
N ARG A 12 -19.12 8.86 -29.28
CA ARG A 12 -20.36 8.43 -29.93
C ARG A 12 -21.46 8.22 -28.89
N GLU A 13 -22.62 8.85 -29.15
CA GLU A 13 -23.83 8.66 -28.38
C GLU A 13 -24.26 7.19 -28.45
N THR A 14 -24.17 6.51 -27.33
CA THR A 14 -24.88 5.25 -27.08
C THR A 14 -26.23 5.61 -26.48
N SER A 15 -27.31 4.94 -26.94
CA SER A 15 -28.68 5.12 -26.47
C SER A 15 -28.77 5.31 -24.97
N ALA A 16 -29.37 6.42 -24.52
CA ALA A 16 -29.56 6.74 -23.13
C ALA A 16 -30.40 5.64 -22.45
N VAL A 17 -29.80 4.89 -21.57
CA VAL A 17 -30.53 4.01 -20.63
C VAL A 17 -31.25 4.94 -19.67
N ALA A 18 -32.57 4.73 -19.43
CA ALA A 18 -33.33 5.53 -18.48
C ALA A 18 -32.63 5.47 -17.10
N GLU A 19 -32.40 6.63 -16.54
CA GLU A 19 -31.72 6.73 -15.25
C GLU A 19 -32.63 6.16 -14.15
N PRO A 20 -32.09 5.38 -13.18
CA PRO A 20 -32.87 4.85 -12.08
C PRO A 20 -33.47 5.98 -11.19
N ASP A 21 -34.69 5.80 -10.70
CA ASP A 21 -35.39 6.80 -9.88
C ASP A 21 -34.60 7.28 -8.67
N TRP A 22 -33.87 6.37 -7.99
CA TRP A 22 -33.06 6.69 -6.83
C TRP A 22 -31.89 7.66 -7.13
N MET A 23 -31.51 7.78 -8.40
CA MET A 23 -30.43 8.68 -8.80
C MET A 23 -30.81 10.16 -8.65
N GLY A 24 -32.10 10.47 -8.61
CA GLY A 24 -32.57 11.81 -8.34
C GLY A 24 -32.06 12.38 -7.00
N ASP A 25 -32.07 11.58 -5.94
CA ASP A 25 -31.58 11.98 -4.61
C ASP A 25 -30.06 12.22 -4.66
N VAL A 26 -29.32 11.40 -5.39
CA VAL A 26 -27.86 11.55 -5.54
C VAL A 26 -27.52 12.81 -6.32
N ARG A 27 -28.28 13.10 -7.38
CA ARG A 27 -28.10 14.32 -8.19
C ARG A 27 -28.47 15.59 -7.45
N ALA A 28 -29.40 15.51 -6.51
CA ALA A 28 -29.77 16.64 -5.64
C ALA A 28 -28.58 17.13 -4.76
N LEU A 29 -27.57 16.30 -4.57
CA LEU A 29 -26.35 16.68 -3.86
C LEU A 29 -25.36 17.50 -4.73
N VAL A 30 -25.56 17.58 -6.04
CA VAL A 30 -24.69 18.36 -6.93
C VAL A 30 -24.75 19.82 -6.54
N GLY A 31 -23.60 20.44 -6.37
CA GLY A 31 -23.46 21.82 -5.86
C GLY A 31 -23.36 21.93 -4.36
N LYS A 32 -23.62 20.84 -3.59
CA LYS A 32 -23.43 20.87 -2.12
C LYS A 32 -21.95 21.07 -1.79
N GLU A 33 -21.70 22.07 -0.93
CA GLU A 33 -20.41 22.30 -0.32
C GLU A 33 -20.37 21.65 1.06
N TYR A 34 -19.27 21.00 1.35
CA TYR A 34 -18.97 20.39 2.63
C TYR A 34 -18.03 21.29 3.42
N GLY A 35 -18.13 21.24 4.73
CA GLY A 35 -17.39 22.11 5.61
C GLY A 35 -15.87 22.02 5.49
N ARG A 36 -15.17 22.83 6.28
CA ARG A 36 -13.70 22.94 6.23
C ARG A 36 -13.01 21.71 6.83
N VAL A 37 -11.95 21.26 6.19
CA VAL A 37 -11.00 20.28 6.74
C VAL A 37 -9.65 20.96 6.90
N PHE A 38 -9.20 21.11 8.15
CA PHE A 38 -7.97 21.82 8.48
C PHE A 38 -6.74 20.92 8.40
N ALA A 39 -5.59 21.51 8.08
CA ALA A 39 -4.29 20.89 8.24
C ALA A 39 -3.91 20.77 9.72
N TRP A 40 -3.24 19.68 10.13
CA TRP A 40 -2.71 19.52 11.48
C TRP A 40 -1.62 20.55 11.77
N ASP A 41 -0.70 20.71 10.82
CA ASP A 41 0.47 21.56 10.96
C ASP A 41 0.45 22.67 9.89
N PRO A 42 1.08 23.83 10.16
CA PRO A 42 1.36 24.80 9.12
C PRO A 42 2.35 24.25 8.11
N VAL A 43 2.41 24.89 6.94
CA VAL A 43 3.47 24.64 5.94
C VAL A 43 4.83 24.78 6.61
N ASN A 44 5.67 23.74 6.54
CA ASN A 44 6.90 23.67 7.30
C ASN A 44 8.10 23.15 6.50
N ALA A 45 9.29 23.64 6.83
CA ALA A 45 10.51 23.31 6.13
C ALA A 45 10.93 21.82 6.22
N PRO A 46 10.76 21.11 7.35
CA PRO A 46 11.05 19.67 7.41
C PRO A 46 10.28 18.85 6.38
N MET A 47 8.96 19.04 6.26
CA MET A 47 8.15 18.33 5.27
C MET A 47 8.57 18.68 3.84
N VAL A 48 8.83 19.96 3.55
CA VAL A 48 9.32 20.39 2.23
C VAL A 48 10.65 19.71 1.91
N ARG A 49 11.59 19.68 2.86
CA ARG A 49 12.88 19.02 2.65
C ARG A 49 12.74 17.55 2.33
N HIS A 50 11.94 16.79 3.11
CA HIS A 50 11.71 15.37 2.85
C HIS A 50 11.02 15.11 1.52
N TRP A 51 10.06 15.97 1.15
CA TRP A 51 9.43 15.88 -0.17
C TRP A 51 10.43 16.10 -1.30
N CYS A 52 11.26 17.14 -1.19
CA CYS A 52 12.29 17.44 -2.21
C CYS A 52 13.30 16.30 -2.33
N GLU A 53 13.78 15.76 -1.21
CA GLU A 53 14.68 14.58 -1.17
C GLU A 53 14.06 13.38 -1.87
N MET A 54 12.81 13.04 -1.54
CA MET A 54 12.10 11.90 -2.11
C MET A 54 11.85 12.06 -3.61
N MET A 55 11.54 13.27 -4.06
CA MET A 55 11.19 13.56 -5.45
C MET A 55 12.40 13.98 -6.31
N GLY A 56 13.60 14.08 -5.72
CA GLY A 56 14.80 14.53 -6.44
C GLY A 56 14.74 15.99 -6.89
N ILE A 57 14.15 16.88 -6.08
CA ILE A 57 13.98 18.29 -6.40
C ILE A 57 15.11 19.11 -5.78
N ASP A 58 15.94 19.77 -6.61
CA ASP A 58 17.09 20.59 -6.19
C ASP A 58 16.82 22.10 -6.26
N ASN A 59 15.56 22.51 -6.43
CA ASN A 59 15.24 23.93 -6.59
C ASN A 59 15.54 24.72 -5.31
N PRO A 60 16.48 25.72 -5.35
CA PRO A 60 16.87 26.48 -4.18
C PRO A 60 15.76 27.34 -3.59
N ALA A 61 14.69 27.61 -4.33
CA ALA A 61 13.51 28.28 -3.78
C ALA A 61 12.84 27.47 -2.65
N TYR A 62 13.04 26.16 -2.60
CA TYR A 62 12.44 25.25 -1.62
C TYR A 62 13.45 24.77 -0.56
N THR A 63 14.75 24.81 -0.86
CA THR A 63 15.79 24.16 -0.06
C THR A 63 16.83 25.11 0.52
N ASP A 64 17.02 26.30 -0.07
CA ASP A 64 18.03 27.26 0.35
C ASP A 64 17.41 28.57 0.87
N VAL A 65 17.55 28.81 2.19
CA VAL A 65 17.01 30.00 2.87
C VAL A 65 17.63 31.29 2.32
N ALA A 66 18.93 31.28 1.98
CA ALA A 66 19.65 32.49 1.50
C ALA A 66 19.19 32.84 0.07
N ALA A 67 19.09 31.84 -0.80
CA ALA A 67 18.61 32.02 -2.17
C ALA A 67 17.14 32.43 -2.23
N ALA A 68 16.32 31.94 -1.30
CA ALA A 68 14.89 32.23 -1.23
C ALA A 68 14.55 33.63 -0.69
N ARG A 69 15.50 34.33 -0.02
CA ARG A 69 15.25 35.64 0.63
C ARG A 69 14.67 36.69 -0.33
N ALA A 70 15.21 36.80 -1.55
CA ALA A 70 14.76 37.76 -2.55
C ALA A 70 13.31 37.51 -3.00
N ARG A 71 12.79 36.33 -2.76
CA ARG A 71 11.42 35.86 -3.11
C ARG A 71 10.46 35.87 -1.91
N GLY A 72 10.88 36.47 -0.79
CA GLY A 72 10.07 36.49 0.44
C GLY A 72 10.18 35.27 1.34
N GLY A 73 11.24 34.43 1.18
CA GLY A 73 11.52 33.25 1.97
C GLY A 73 11.23 31.95 1.22
N LEU A 74 11.47 30.84 1.92
CA LEU A 74 11.23 29.50 1.36
C LEU A 74 9.76 29.32 0.97
N ALA A 75 9.55 28.70 -0.18
CA ALA A 75 8.23 28.24 -0.63
C ALA A 75 8.12 26.71 -0.51
N ALA A 76 6.90 26.20 -0.51
CA ALA A 76 6.66 24.79 -0.72
C ALA A 76 6.44 24.49 -2.22
N PRO A 77 6.92 23.35 -2.74
CA PRO A 77 6.56 22.90 -4.07
C PRO A 77 5.03 22.89 -4.26
N ALA A 78 4.55 23.42 -5.36
CA ALA A 78 3.12 23.52 -5.65
C ALA A 78 2.42 22.14 -5.58
N THR A 79 3.12 21.09 -6.01
CA THR A 79 2.64 19.70 -5.98
C THR A 79 2.37 19.17 -4.56
N MET A 80 2.82 19.87 -3.52
CA MET A 80 2.49 19.52 -2.13
C MET A 80 1.12 20.05 -1.68
N LEU A 81 0.35 20.73 -2.52
CA LEU A 81 -0.92 21.37 -2.14
C LEU A 81 -1.84 20.42 -1.33
N GLN A 82 -2.04 19.22 -1.83
CA GLN A 82 -2.89 18.22 -1.19
C GLN A 82 -2.28 17.66 0.11
N VAL A 83 -0.96 17.56 0.17
CA VAL A 83 -0.25 16.83 1.24
C VAL A 83 -0.51 17.44 2.63
N TRP A 84 -0.67 18.76 2.71
CA TRP A 84 -0.83 19.48 3.98
C TRP A 84 -2.10 19.12 4.74
N CYS A 85 -3.17 18.75 4.01
CA CYS A 85 -4.48 18.44 4.58
C CYS A 85 -4.84 16.95 4.48
N LEU A 86 -3.89 16.07 4.12
CA LEU A 86 -4.14 14.63 4.12
C LEU A 86 -4.32 14.13 5.55
N GLU A 87 -5.34 13.29 5.73
CA GLU A 87 -5.48 12.52 6.97
C GLU A 87 -4.34 11.49 7.09
N GLY A 88 -4.00 11.16 8.33
CA GLY A 88 -3.01 10.12 8.59
C GLY A 88 -3.56 8.70 8.39
N ALA A 89 -2.87 7.71 8.91
CA ALA A 89 -3.26 6.29 8.82
C ALA A 89 -4.62 5.98 9.48
N LYS A 90 -5.06 6.83 10.40
CA LYS A 90 -6.40 6.74 10.99
C LYS A 90 -7.36 7.59 10.17
N GLN A 91 -8.29 6.93 9.48
CA GLN A 91 -9.33 7.61 8.70
C GLN A 91 -10.20 8.53 9.59
N ASN A 92 -10.64 9.64 9.02
CA ASN A 92 -11.45 10.68 9.68
C ASN A 92 -10.77 11.29 10.93
N ASN A 93 -9.45 11.28 10.98
CA ASN A 93 -8.68 11.90 12.05
C ASN A 93 -8.18 13.28 11.62
N TYR A 94 -9.02 14.28 11.79
CA TYR A 94 -8.72 15.67 11.44
C TYR A 94 -8.57 16.55 12.69
N PRO A 95 -7.92 17.72 12.58
CA PRO A 95 -7.81 18.67 13.67
C PRO A 95 -9.17 19.12 14.20
N PRO A 96 -9.26 19.53 15.48
CA PRO A 96 -10.46 20.14 16.03
C PRO A 96 -10.94 21.33 15.19
N GLY A 97 -12.25 21.42 15.00
CA GLY A 97 -12.88 22.44 14.14
C GLY A 97 -13.06 22.01 12.68
N SER A 98 -12.49 20.88 12.28
CA SER A 98 -12.79 20.28 10.98
C SER A 98 -14.23 19.78 10.92
N THR A 99 -14.81 19.80 9.72
CA THR A 99 -16.15 19.26 9.49
C THR A 99 -16.21 17.76 9.73
N THR A 100 -17.36 17.29 10.18
CA THR A 100 -17.69 15.86 10.26
C THR A 100 -18.55 15.40 9.07
N GLU A 101 -18.91 16.31 8.17
CA GLU A 101 -19.66 15.98 6.96
C GLU A 101 -18.81 15.10 6.02
N ASN A 102 -19.47 14.14 5.40
CA ASN A 102 -18.79 13.22 4.50
C ASN A 102 -18.89 13.69 3.04
N PRO A 103 -17.83 14.18 2.42
CA PRO A 103 -17.87 14.63 1.02
C PRO A 103 -18.11 13.49 0.00
N TYR A 104 -18.02 12.25 0.44
CA TYR A 104 -18.29 11.05 -0.37
C TYR A 104 -19.70 10.49 -0.17
N GLU A 105 -20.62 11.28 0.37
CA GLU A 105 -22.03 10.91 0.60
C GLU A 105 -22.68 10.36 -0.67
N ALA A 106 -22.51 11.02 -1.82
CA ALA A 106 -23.01 10.56 -3.10
C ALA A 106 -22.50 9.16 -3.48
N LEU A 107 -21.21 8.87 -3.21
CA LEU A 107 -20.63 7.54 -3.48
C LEU A 107 -21.25 6.47 -2.59
N LYS A 108 -21.57 6.78 -1.33
CA LYS A 108 -22.23 5.84 -0.40
C LYS A 108 -23.66 5.55 -0.82
N LEU A 109 -24.39 6.55 -1.29
CA LEU A 109 -25.75 6.35 -1.82
C LEU A 109 -25.75 5.44 -3.06
N ILE A 110 -24.80 5.65 -3.98
CA ILE A 110 -24.63 4.78 -5.17
C ILE A 110 -24.22 3.37 -4.74
N GLU A 111 -23.35 3.24 -3.72
CA GLU A 111 -22.93 1.94 -3.18
C GLU A 111 -24.10 1.13 -2.63
N ALA A 112 -25.00 1.78 -1.87
CA ALA A 112 -26.19 1.16 -1.30
C ALA A 112 -27.12 0.58 -2.37
N GLN A 113 -27.02 1.04 -3.62
CA GLN A 113 -27.77 0.54 -4.77
C GLN A 113 -27.05 -0.57 -5.55
N GLY A 114 -26.01 -1.17 -4.97
CA GLY A 114 -25.30 -2.31 -5.55
C GLY A 114 -24.19 -1.95 -6.55
N TYR A 115 -23.58 -0.77 -6.39
CA TYR A 115 -22.39 -0.32 -7.13
C TYR A 115 -21.20 -0.15 -6.19
N PRO A 116 -20.61 -1.25 -5.66
CA PRO A 116 -19.66 -1.19 -4.56
C PRO A 116 -18.29 -0.65 -4.95
N SER A 117 -17.88 -0.81 -6.21
CA SER A 117 -16.52 -0.52 -6.62
C SER A 117 -16.30 0.96 -6.93
N VAL A 118 -15.10 1.45 -6.64
CA VAL A 118 -14.67 2.80 -6.97
C VAL A 118 -13.23 2.77 -7.46
N VAL A 119 -12.92 3.60 -8.45
CA VAL A 119 -11.56 3.83 -8.94
C VAL A 119 -11.34 5.31 -9.20
N ALA A 120 -10.19 5.83 -8.80
CA ALA A 120 -9.77 7.17 -9.19
C ALA A 120 -9.45 7.20 -10.69
N VAL A 121 -9.95 8.22 -11.38
CA VAL A 121 -9.79 8.35 -12.83
C VAL A 121 -8.79 9.43 -13.17
N ASN A 122 -8.97 10.63 -12.61
CA ASN A 122 -8.04 11.72 -12.77
C ASN A 122 -8.08 12.66 -11.56
N SER A 123 -6.97 13.37 -11.39
CA SER A 123 -6.80 14.41 -10.39
C SER A 123 -6.07 15.57 -11.07
N ASP A 124 -6.78 16.67 -11.28
CA ASP A 124 -6.25 17.87 -11.92
C ASP A 124 -6.05 18.95 -10.85
N LEU A 125 -4.86 19.54 -10.80
CA LEU A 125 -4.49 20.54 -9.80
C LEU A 125 -4.27 21.88 -10.47
N GLU A 126 -4.87 22.92 -9.90
CA GLU A 126 -4.69 24.31 -10.26
C GLU A 126 -4.04 25.04 -9.09
N PHE A 127 -2.97 25.79 -9.35
CA PHE A 127 -2.23 26.51 -8.33
C PHE A 127 -2.37 28.02 -8.56
N GLU A 128 -2.94 28.73 -7.57
CA GLU A 128 -3.09 30.18 -7.64
C GLU A 128 -1.77 30.89 -7.29
N ARG A 129 -1.02 30.32 -6.35
CA ARG A 129 0.30 30.80 -5.93
C ARG A 129 1.10 29.75 -5.17
N GLU A 130 2.36 30.03 -4.95
CA GLU A 130 3.21 29.25 -4.05
C GLU A 130 2.76 29.38 -2.60
N LEU A 131 2.89 28.30 -1.83
CA LEU A 131 2.68 28.28 -0.39
C LEU A 131 3.95 28.70 0.34
N ARG A 132 3.80 29.46 1.42
CA ARG A 132 4.89 29.97 2.25
C ARG A 132 4.98 29.23 3.59
N MET A 133 6.20 29.17 4.15
CA MET A 133 6.41 28.61 5.47
C MET A 133 5.54 29.31 6.51
N GLY A 134 4.90 28.55 7.37
CA GLY A 134 4.05 29.04 8.46
C GLY A 134 2.58 29.24 8.08
N GLU A 135 2.20 29.15 6.81
CA GLU A 135 0.79 29.24 6.39
C GLU A 135 -0.01 28.07 6.92
N ARG A 136 -1.19 28.36 7.51
CA ARG A 136 -2.16 27.34 7.93
C ARG A 136 -3.20 27.14 6.86
N LEU A 137 -3.40 25.90 6.46
CA LEU A 137 -4.28 25.56 5.35
C LEU A 137 -5.54 24.85 5.83
N TYR A 138 -6.58 24.97 5.04
CA TYR A 138 -7.74 24.08 5.04
C TYR A 138 -8.26 23.92 3.61
N TYR A 139 -9.11 22.94 3.38
CA TYR A 139 -9.87 22.83 2.15
C TYR A 139 -11.37 22.68 2.44
N THR A 140 -12.19 23.04 1.46
CA THR A 140 -13.59 22.66 1.36
C THR A 140 -13.77 21.73 0.16
N THR A 141 -14.78 20.90 0.19
CA THR A 141 -15.13 20.03 -0.93
C THR A 141 -16.50 20.40 -1.46
N ARG A 142 -16.64 20.47 -2.78
CA ARG A 142 -17.93 20.60 -3.45
C ARG A 142 -18.16 19.39 -4.36
N LEU A 143 -19.33 18.78 -4.28
CA LEU A 143 -19.75 17.82 -5.30
C LEU A 143 -20.07 18.59 -6.58
N ASP A 144 -19.18 18.52 -7.56
CA ASP A 144 -19.27 19.34 -8.77
C ASP A 144 -20.25 18.78 -9.79
N SER A 145 -20.08 17.50 -10.11
CA SER A 145 -20.90 16.89 -11.14
C SER A 145 -20.98 15.36 -11.02
N ILE A 146 -22.09 14.82 -11.53
CA ILE A 146 -22.27 13.39 -11.73
C ILE A 146 -22.64 13.18 -13.20
N GLY A 147 -21.82 12.45 -13.93
CA GLY A 147 -22.04 12.14 -15.35
C GLY A 147 -23.27 11.25 -15.57
N GLU A 148 -23.54 10.93 -16.81
CA GLU A 148 -24.52 9.89 -17.19
C GLU A 148 -23.97 8.51 -16.89
N GLN A 149 -24.85 7.50 -16.75
CA GLN A 149 -24.43 6.11 -16.59
C GLN A 149 -23.61 5.66 -17.80
N LYS A 150 -22.47 5.05 -17.53
CA LYS A 150 -21.59 4.50 -18.58
C LYS A 150 -21.18 3.08 -18.27
N THR A 151 -21.06 2.30 -19.34
CA THR A 151 -20.43 0.99 -19.30
C THR A 151 -19.01 1.10 -19.85
N THR A 152 -18.05 0.61 -19.06
CA THR A 152 -16.62 0.57 -19.39
C THR A 152 -16.11 -0.86 -19.29
N ALA A 153 -14.83 -1.09 -19.59
CA ALA A 153 -14.20 -2.41 -19.37
C ALA A 153 -14.24 -2.85 -17.89
N LEU A 154 -14.33 -1.91 -16.95
CA LEU A 154 -14.40 -2.21 -15.51
C LEU A 154 -15.82 -2.59 -15.07
N GLY A 155 -16.84 -2.06 -15.73
CA GLY A 155 -18.23 -2.27 -15.36
C GLY A 155 -19.13 -1.09 -15.72
N THR A 156 -20.33 -1.08 -15.14
CA THR A 156 -21.35 -0.05 -15.38
C THR A 156 -21.50 0.85 -14.14
N GLY A 157 -21.54 2.16 -14.35
CA GLY A 157 -21.64 3.12 -13.23
C GLY A 157 -21.59 4.58 -13.68
N TRP A 158 -21.21 5.45 -12.77
CA TRP A 158 -21.17 6.90 -12.95
C TRP A 158 -19.82 7.49 -12.63
N PHE A 159 -19.43 8.51 -13.40
CA PHE A 159 -18.31 9.37 -13.05
C PHE A 159 -18.80 10.45 -12.11
N VAL A 160 -18.18 10.54 -10.93
CA VAL A 160 -18.47 11.53 -9.90
C VAL A 160 -17.27 12.44 -9.77
N THR A 161 -17.48 13.75 -9.86
CA THR A 161 -16.42 14.76 -9.79
C THR A 161 -16.60 15.60 -8.53
N LEU A 162 -15.53 15.69 -7.76
CA LEU A 162 -15.40 16.53 -6.58
C LEU A 162 -14.40 17.65 -6.88
N VAL A 163 -14.65 18.84 -6.36
CA VAL A 163 -13.69 19.94 -6.39
C VAL A 163 -13.32 20.31 -4.96
N MET A 164 -12.05 20.15 -4.60
CA MET A 164 -11.48 20.63 -3.36
C MET A 164 -10.86 21.99 -3.59
N SER A 165 -11.27 22.98 -2.81
CA SER A 165 -10.70 24.34 -2.83
C SER A 165 -9.86 24.53 -1.58
N TYR A 166 -8.57 24.83 -1.77
CA TYR A 166 -7.59 24.97 -0.70
C TYR A 166 -7.36 26.44 -0.38
N PHE A 167 -7.38 26.78 0.90
CA PHE A 167 -7.25 28.14 1.39
C PHE A 167 -6.13 28.25 2.41
N ALA A 168 -5.39 29.37 2.35
CA ALA A 168 -4.54 29.81 3.44
C ALA A 168 -5.32 30.73 4.38
N GLN A 169 -5.28 30.42 5.68
CA GLN A 169 -5.91 31.24 6.70
C GLN A 169 -5.16 32.57 6.87
N ASN A 170 -5.91 33.66 6.96
CA ASN A 170 -5.37 34.99 7.22
C ASN A 170 -6.01 35.58 8.46
N GLU A 171 -5.23 35.79 9.51
CA GLU A 171 -5.71 36.46 10.72
C GLU A 171 -6.18 37.88 10.40
N GLY A 172 -7.45 38.18 10.71
CA GLY A 172 -8.05 39.52 10.52
C GLY A 172 -8.32 39.93 9.07
N ARG A 173 -8.17 39.01 8.09
CA ARG A 173 -8.50 39.22 6.66
C ARG A 173 -9.26 38.02 6.11
N ALA A 174 -9.81 38.19 4.90
CA ALA A 174 -10.41 37.05 4.20
C ALA A 174 -9.34 35.98 3.89
N ASP A 175 -9.71 34.71 4.09
CA ASP A 175 -8.86 33.58 3.72
C ASP A 175 -8.58 33.59 2.22
N GLN A 176 -7.38 33.24 1.82
CA GLN A 176 -6.93 33.32 0.43
C GLN A 176 -6.99 31.95 -0.23
N LEU A 177 -7.67 31.84 -1.36
CA LEU A 177 -7.60 30.67 -2.22
C LEU A 177 -6.17 30.50 -2.71
N VAL A 178 -5.59 29.31 -2.55
CA VAL A 178 -4.21 28.98 -2.94
C VAL A 178 -4.14 27.92 -4.03
N GLY A 179 -5.21 27.20 -4.23
CA GLY A 179 -5.31 26.25 -5.34
C GLY A 179 -6.58 25.42 -5.27
N LYS A 180 -6.80 24.63 -6.30
CA LYS A 180 -7.95 23.71 -6.42
C LYS A 180 -7.46 22.35 -6.90
N GLN A 181 -8.23 21.35 -6.54
CA GLN A 181 -8.08 19.98 -7.05
C GLN A 181 -9.43 19.51 -7.57
N LEU A 182 -9.49 19.16 -8.84
CA LEU A 182 -10.59 18.40 -9.41
C LEU A 182 -10.25 16.93 -9.25
N PHE A 183 -11.08 16.19 -8.51
CA PHE A 183 -10.90 14.76 -8.29
C PHE A 183 -12.10 14.01 -8.86
N ARG A 184 -11.85 13.17 -9.87
CA ARG A 184 -12.88 12.38 -10.53
C ARG A 184 -12.70 10.92 -10.23
N VAL A 185 -13.77 10.28 -9.82
CA VAL A 185 -13.83 8.84 -9.58
C VAL A 185 -14.90 8.20 -10.46
N PHE A 186 -14.74 6.92 -10.77
CA PHE A 186 -15.77 6.09 -11.36
C PHE A 186 -16.32 5.14 -10.30
N LYS A 187 -17.60 5.30 -9.94
CA LYS A 187 -18.33 4.45 -9.00
C LYS A 187 -19.17 3.48 -9.80
N PHE A 188 -18.96 2.16 -9.64
CA PHE A 188 -19.48 1.19 -10.57
C PHE A 188 -19.79 -0.18 -9.97
N LYS A 189 -20.63 -0.93 -10.67
CA LYS A 189 -20.83 -2.37 -10.51
C LYS A 189 -19.90 -3.09 -11.50
N PRO A 190 -18.99 -3.96 -11.02
CA PRO A 190 -18.04 -4.65 -11.89
C PRO A 190 -18.74 -5.48 -12.97
N ALA A 191 -18.18 -5.50 -14.18
CA ALA A 191 -18.67 -6.34 -15.29
C ALA A 191 -18.55 -7.84 -14.94
N ASN A 192 -17.44 -8.19 -14.28
CA ASN A 192 -17.25 -9.49 -13.67
C ASN A 192 -17.14 -9.25 -12.15
N PRO A 193 -18.26 -9.37 -11.39
CA PRO A 193 -18.14 -9.27 -9.96
C PRO A 193 -17.19 -10.37 -9.50
N VAL A 194 -16.08 -9.97 -8.89
CA VAL A 194 -15.37 -10.88 -8.00
C VAL A 194 -16.44 -11.27 -7.00
N LYS A 195 -16.99 -12.49 -7.13
CA LYS A 195 -17.90 -13.01 -6.14
C LYS A 195 -17.23 -12.75 -4.79
N PRO A 196 -17.89 -12.06 -3.83
CA PRO A 196 -17.51 -12.26 -2.46
C PRO A 196 -17.50 -13.77 -2.34
N ALA A 197 -16.45 -14.34 -1.75
CA ALA A 197 -16.46 -15.77 -1.50
C ALA A 197 -17.79 -16.05 -0.78
N ASP A 198 -18.79 -16.46 -1.56
CA ASP A 198 -20.07 -16.87 -1.02
C ASP A 198 -19.71 -17.95 0.00
N ALA A 199 -20.17 -17.78 1.21
CA ALA A 199 -20.31 -18.83 2.18
C ALA A 199 -21.33 -19.87 1.67
N ALA A 200 -21.11 -20.40 0.47
CA ALA A 200 -21.63 -21.67 0.03
C ALA A 200 -20.75 -22.71 0.70
N ALA A 201 -21.35 -23.62 1.43
CA ALA A 201 -20.67 -24.76 2.07
C ALA A 201 -19.59 -25.31 1.11
N PRO A 202 -18.31 -25.38 1.52
CA PRO A 202 -17.19 -25.55 0.62
C PRO A 202 -17.26 -26.92 -0.06
N SER A 203 -17.56 -26.96 -1.35
CA SER A 203 -16.84 -27.91 -2.18
C SER A 203 -15.38 -27.48 -2.06
N ALA A 204 -14.53 -28.29 -1.44
CA ALA A 204 -13.15 -27.93 -1.15
C ALA A 204 -12.52 -27.28 -2.42
N PRO A 205 -12.04 -26.02 -2.37
CA PRO A 205 -11.40 -25.43 -3.52
C PRO A 205 -10.27 -26.34 -3.96
N PRO A 206 -9.97 -26.46 -5.25
CA PRO A 206 -8.82 -27.25 -5.69
C PRO A 206 -7.63 -26.79 -4.88
N LYS A 207 -7.00 -27.69 -4.13
CA LYS A 207 -5.86 -27.36 -3.27
C LYS A 207 -4.75 -26.83 -4.18
N ILE A 208 -4.60 -25.51 -4.17
CA ILE A 208 -3.48 -24.87 -4.86
C ILE A 208 -2.23 -25.39 -4.15
N LYS A 209 -1.36 -26.05 -4.89
CA LYS A 209 -0.12 -26.64 -4.39
C LYS A 209 0.95 -25.56 -4.22
N ARG A 210 1.90 -25.80 -3.32
CA ARG A 210 3.00 -24.86 -3.10
C ARG A 210 3.92 -24.81 -4.33
N PRO A 211 4.49 -23.62 -4.66
CA PRO A 211 5.54 -23.55 -5.68
C PRO A 211 6.77 -24.31 -5.21
N ALA A 212 7.42 -25.05 -6.12
CA ALA A 212 8.69 -25.69 -5.85
C ALA A 212 9.81 -24.63 -5.77
N PRO A 213 10.76 -24.74 -4.83
CA PRO A 213 11.92 -23.86 -4.81
C PRO A 213 12.84 -24.20 -5.96
N GLY A 214 13.60 -23.19 -6.45
CA GLY A 214 14.71 -23.43 -7.38
C GLY A 214 15.83 -24.19 -6.68
N ILE A 215 16.17 -25.40 -7.18
CA ILE A 215 17.29 -26.19 -6.68
C ILE A 215 18.50 -25.95 -7.59
N SER A 216 19.56 -25.36 -7.03
CA SER A 216 20.87 -25.20 -7.67
C SER A 216 21.89 -26.07 -7.00
N ASP A 217 23.10 -26.13 -7.57
CA ASP A 217 24.21 -26.87 -6.95
C ASP A 217 24.59 -26.32 -5.57
N ASP A 218 24.41 -25.01 -5.35
CA ASP A 218 24.64 -24.37 -4.05
C ASP A 218 23.55 -24.68 -3.00
N THR A 219 22.34 -25.02 -3.42
CA THR A 219 21.18 -25.20 -2.51
C THR A 219 20.74 -26.65 -2.37
N ARG A 220 21.20 -27.55 -3.23
CA ARG A 220 20.79 -28.97 -3.28
C ARG A 220 20.95 -29.66 -1.92
N PHE A 221 22.10 -29.50 -1.27
CA PHE A 221 22.39 -30.13 0.02
C PHE A 221 21.36 -29.72 1.10
N PHE A 222 20.90 -28.46 1.06
CA PHE A 222 19.93 -27.92 2.03
C PHE A 222 18.58 -28.64 1.89
N TRP A 223 18.08 -28.75 0.66
CA TRP A 223 16.80 -29.41 0.38
C TRP A 223 16.86 -30.93 0.59
N GLU A 224 17.99 -31.57 0.27
CA GLU A 224 18.20 -32.98 0.58
C GLU A 224 18.30 -33.23 2.09
N GLY A 225 18.97 -32.35 2.81
CA GLY A 225 18.99 -32.35 4.27
C GLY A 225 17.61 -32.21 4.88
N ALA A 226 16.80 -31.27 4.38
CA ALA A 226 15.43 -31.06 4.83
C ALA A 226 14.55 -32.30 4.65
N ARG A 227 14.68 -33.01 3.53
CA ARG A 227 13.99 -34.32 3.29
C ARG A 227 14.38 -35.39 4.30
N GLN A 228 15.60 -35.31 4.86
CA GLN A 228 16.08 -36.21 5.92
C GLN A 228 15.80 -35.72 7.34
N GLY A 229 15.06 -34.59 7.47
CA GLY A 229 14.82 -33.96 8.77
C GLY A 229 16.06 -33.29 9.39
N LYS A 230 17.00 -32.89 8.55
CA LYS A 230 18.27 -32.25 8.98
C LYS A 230 18.36 -30.84 8.47
N LEU A 231 18.63 -29.88 9.34
CA LEU A 231 18.96 -28.52 8.96
C LEU A 231 20.45 -28.42 8.69
N LEU A 232 20.87 -28.47 7.44
CA LEU A 232 22.25 -28.39 7.02
C LEU A 232 22.61 -26.94 6.66
N ILE A 233 23.69 -26.43 7.25
CA ILE A 233 24.22 -25.09 6.97
C ILE A 233 25.56 -25.22 6.27
N GLN A 234 25.79 -24.42 5.22
CA GLN A 234 27.05 -24.38 4.51
C GLN A 234 28.17 -23.85 5.39
N ARG A 235 29.32 -24.55 5.39
CA ARG A 235 30.52 -24.14 6.14
C ARG A 235 31.71 -24.04 5.18
N CYS A 236 32.42 -22.91 5.25
CA CYS A 236 33.68 -22.77 4.52
C CYS A 236 34.75 -23.67 5.13
N LYS A 237 35.41 -24.50 4.31
CA LYS A 237 36.51 -25.38 4.77
C LYS A 237 37.76 -24.61 5.14
N ALA A 238 38.01 -23.45 4.51
CA ALA A 238 39.25 -22.70 4.73
C ALA A 238 39.20 -21.89 6.05
N CYS A 239 38.06 -21.25 6.37
CA CYS A 239 37.97 -20.37 7.55
C CYS A 239 36.87 -20.75 8.56
N GLY A 240 36.08 -21.79 8.29
CA GLY A 240 35.05 -22.27 9.20
C GLY A 240 33.76 -21.45 9.21
N THR A 241 33.68 -20.33 8.49
CA THR A 241 32.53 -19.45 8.47
C THR A 241 31.28 -20.20 7.99
N LEU A 242 30.20 -20.13 8.76
CA LEU A 242 28.89 -20.65 8.41
C LEU A 242 28.12 -19.63 7.57
N ARG A 243 27.34 -20.12 6.61
CA ARG A 243 26.58 -19.26 5.66
C ARG A 243 25.17 -19.80 5.42
N HIS A 244 24.23 -18.88 5.50
CA HIS A 244 22.87 -19.09 5.00
C HIS A 244 22.29 -17.71 4.59
N PRO A 245 21.73 -17.53 3.39
CA PRO A 245 21.61 -18.53 2.29
C PRO A 245 22.98 -19.03 1.80
N PRO A 246 23.04 -20.27 1.27
CA PRO A 246 24.28 -20.80 0.71
C PRO A 246 24.66 -20.07 -0.57
N GLY A 247 25.95 -20.07 -0.88
CA GLY A 247 26.48 -19.46 -2.10
C GLY A 247 27.84 -20.05 -2.50
N PRO A 248 28.33 -19.79 -3.74
CA PRO A 248 29.52 -20.44 -4.26
C PRO A 248 30.81 -20.01 -3.57
N VAL A 249 30.89 -18.77 -3.09
CA VAL A 249 32.11 -18.16 -2.55
C VAL A 249 31.93 -17.74 -1.09
N CYS A 250 32.95 -17.99 -0.28
CA CYS A 250 32.99 -17.52 1.08
C CYS A 250 33.14 -15.97 1.14
N SER A 251 32.23 -15.27 1.77
CA SER A 251 32.30 -13.81 1.93
C SER A 251 33.45 -13.33 2.84
N ALA A 252 33.98 -14.20 3.71
CA ALA A 252 35.03 -13.85 4.65
C ALA A 252 36.45 -14.07 4.10
N CYS A 253 36.67 -15.14 3.30
CA CYS A 253 38.02 -15.50 2.83
C CYS A 253 38.10 -15.84 1.32
N HIS A 254 37.00 -15.67 0.59
CA HIS A 254 36.85 -15.88 -0.86
C HIS A 254 37.17 -17.31 -1.34
N SER A 255 37.25 -18.30 -0.44
CA SER A 255 37.41 -19.71 -0.79
C SER A 255 36.13 -20.27 -1.43
N PHE A 256 36.29 -21.16 -2.41
CA PHE A 256 35.23 -21.95 -3.04
C PHE A 256 34.97 -23.29 -2.34
N GLU A 257 35.91 -23.72 -1.47
CA GLU A 257 35.82 -25.00 -0.77
C GLU A 257 34.89 -24.94 0.42
N TRP A 258 33.88 -25.77 0.44
CA TRP A 258 32.92 -25.87 1.52
C TRP A 258 32.49 -27.30 1.83
N ASP A 259 31.91 -27.46 3.01
CA ASP A 259 31.17 -28.65 3.44
C ASP A 259 29.90 -28.23 4.15
N THR A 260 29.22 -29.13 4.82
CA THR A 260 28.00 -28.84 5.59
C THR A 260 28.18 -29.12 7.06
N ARG A 261 27.52 -28.32 7.87
CA ARG A 261 27.33 -28.55 9.32
C ARG A 261 25.84 -28.72 9.58
N GLN A 262 25.48 -29.79 10.30
CA GLN A 262 24.12 -29.95 10.80
C GLN A 262 23.91 -29.00 11.96
N ALA A 263 22.89 -28.15 11.87
CA ALA A 263 22.46 -27.27 12.96
C ALA A 263 21.58 -28.02 13.94
N SER A 264 21.57 -27.57 15.18
CA SER A 264 20.71 -28.07 16.27
C SER A 264 19.22 -27.90 15.96
N GLY A 265 18.92 -26.92 15.11
CA GLY A 265 17.55 -26.48 14.82
C GLY A 265 16.98 -25.58 15.89
N LEU A 266 17.75 -25.19 16.90
CA LEU A 266 17.38 -24.22 17.91
C LEU A 266 17.78 -22.81 17.48
N GLY A 267 16.98 -21.81 17.87
CA GLY A 267 17.25 -20.43 17.57
C GLY A 267 16.36 -19.47 18.33
N THR A 268 16.50 -18.20 17.98
CA THR A 268 15.75 -17.10 18.61
C THR A 268 15.15 -16.23 17.53
N ILE A 269 13.90 -15.79 17.69
CA ILE A 269 13.25 -14.87 16.75
C ILE A 269 14.00 -13.54 16.77
N HIS A 270 14.66 -13.22 15.65
CA HIS A 270 15.32 -11.94 15.44
C HIS A 270 14.31 -10.86 15.03
N SER A 271 13.41 -11.23 14.11
CA SER A 271 12.35 -10.37 13.60
C SER A 271 11.22 -11.26 13.03
N PHE A 272 10.03 -10.72 12.92
CA PHE A 272 8.92 -11.45 12.29
C PHE A 272 7.93 -10.49 11.62
N VAL A 273 7.13 -11.07 10.72
CA VAL A 273 5.94 -10.43 10.14
C VAL A 273 4.78 -11.40 10.24
N VAL A 274 3.56 -10.85 10.29
CA VAL A 274 2.34 -11.64 10.18
C VAL A 274 1.60 -11.16 8.93
N MET A 275 1.54 -11.99 7.91
CA MET A 275 0.85 -11.66 6.67
C MET A 275 -0.65 -11.89 6.87
N HIS A 276 -1.43 -10.81 6.81
CA HIS A 276 -2.88 -10.85 6.89
C HIS A 276 -3.53 -10.75 5.51
N TYR A 277 -2.91 -9.95 4.61
CA TYR A 277 -3.47 -9.65 3.29
C TYR A 277 -2.34 -9.35 2.29
N PRO A 278 -2.52 -9.67 0.97
CA PRO A 278 -3.59 -10.50 0.42
C PRO A 278 -3.50 -11.96 0.89
N GLU A 279 -4.65 -12.63 0.99
CA GLU A 279 -4.67 -14.07 1.22
C GLU A 279 -4.18 -14.78 -0.03
N VAL A 280 -3.00 -15.36 0.03
CA VAL A 280 -2.35 -16.02 -1.10
C VAL A 280 -2.34 -17.54 -0.88
N PRO A 281 -3.24 -18.29 -1.54
CA PRO A 281 -3.13 -19.74 -1.52
C PRO A 281 -1.78 -20.21 -2.09
N PRO A 282 -1.17 -21.27 -1.58
CA PRO A 282 -1.72 -22.28 -0.64
C PRO A 282 -1.40 -22.01 0.85
N PHE A 283 -1.08 -20.78 1.20
CA PHE A 283 -0.70 -20.45 2.56
C PHE A 283 -1.95 -20.19 3.43
N GLU A 284 -1.91 -20.65 4.68
CA GLU A 284 -2.92 -20.28 5.67
C GLU A 284 -2.68 -18.86 6.17
N HIS A 285 -3.75 -18.09 6.39
CA HIS A 285 -3.70 -16.73 6.90
C HIS A 285 -4.52 -16.59 8.18
N PRO A 286 -4.05 -15.78 9.13
CA PRO A 286 -2.79 -15.01 9.12
C PRO A 286 -1.55 -15.90 9.14
N ASN A 287 -0.53 -15.55 8.34
CA ASN A 287 0.68 -16.36 8.16
C ASN A 287 1.88 -15.69 8.85
N PRO A 288 2.30 -16.15 10.03
CA PRO A 288 3.50 -15.63 10.68
C PRO A 288 4.76 -16.24 10.06
N ILE A 289 5.70 -15.35 9.71
CA ILE A 289 7.01 -15.68 9.13
C ILE A 289 8.08 -15.01 9.99
N ALA A 290 9.09 -15.75 10.39
CA ALA A 290 10.19 -15.23 11.20
C ALA A 290 11.54 -15.28 10.49
N LEU A 291 12.38 -14.31 10.80
CA LEU A 291 13.81 -14.37 10.66
C LEU A 291 14.37 -14.89 12.00
N VAL A 292 15.02 -16.04 11.96
CA VAL A 292 15.51 -16.72 13.17
C VAL A 292 17.03 -16.70 13.19
N ASP A 293 17.60 -16.19 14.29
CA ASP A 293 19.01 -16.37 14.62
C ASP A 293 19.21 -17.80 15.14
N LEU A 294 19.86 -18.65 14.38
CA LEU A 294 20.23 -20.00 14.80
C LEU A 294 21.34 -19.96 15.85
N ASP A 295 21.37 -20.93 16.78
CA ASP A 295 22.39 -21.03 17.81
C ASP A 295 23.79 -21.20 17.23
N GLU A 296 23.91 -21.64 15.99
CA GLU A 296 25.15 -21.76 15.23
C GLU A 296 25.66 -20.44 14.66
N GLY A 297 24.92 -19.35 14.75
CA GLY A 297 25.34 -18.01 14.33
C GLY A 297 24.98 -17.61 12.91
N THR A 298 24.06 -18.35 12.24
CA THR A 298 23.48 -17.94 10.95
C THR A 298 22.01 -17.58 11.12
N ARG A 299 21.41 -16.96 10.08
CA ARG A 299 19.98 -16.61 10.07
C ARG A 299 19.22 -17.42 9.02
N LEU A 300 17.98 -17.75 9.34
CA LEU A 300 17.06 -18.46 8.44
C LEU A 300 15.69 -17.82 8.49
N VAL A 301 15.09 -17.57 7.31
CA VAL A 301 13.68 -17.16 7.19
C VAL A 301 12.82 -18.39 7.02
N ALA A 302 11.82 -18.58 7.87
CA ALA A 302 10.86 -19.65 7.74
C ALA A 302 9.51 -19.30 8.40
N GLN A 303 8.48 -20.08 8.07
CA GLN A 303 7.17 -19.97 8.66
C GLN A 303 7.22 -20.34 10.14
N LEU A 304 6.50 -19.59 10.99
CA LEU A 304 6.20 -19.99 12.37
C LEU A 304 4.90 -20.77 12.39
N VAL A 305 4.92 -21.97 12.95
CA VAL A 305 3.76 -22.86 13.01
C VAL A 305 3.29 -23.06 14.44
N GLY A 306 1.98 -23.26 14.60
CA GLY A 306 1.36 -23.48 15.92
C GLY A 306 1.38 -22.25 16.83
N ALA A 307 1.68 -21.08 16.30
CA ALA A 307 1.62 -19.81 17.03
C ALA A 307 0.28 -19.11 16.69
N ALA A 308 -0.48 -18.70 17.71
CA ALA A 308 -1.63 -17.84 17.50
C ALA A 308 -1.20 -16.47 16.93
N PRO A 309 -2.03 -15.80 16.10
CA PRO A 309 -1.76 -14.45 15.66
C PRO A 309 -1.53 -13.53 16.88
N GLY A 310 -0.42 -12.82 16.91
CA GLY A 310 -0.04 -11.98 18.06
C GLY A 310 0.78 -12.70 19.15
N ALA A 311 0.96 -14.03 19.06
CA ALA A 311 1.85 -14.76 19.98
C ALA A 311 3.36 -14.57 19.70
N PRO A 312 3.84 -14.38 18.44
CA PRO A 312 5.26 -14.20 18.19
C PRO A 312 5.78 -12.89 18.79
N ALA A 313 6.94 -12.97 19.44
CA ALA A 313 7.68 -11.81 19.93
C ALA A 313 9.19 -11.97 19.65
N ILE A 314 9.87 -10.85 19.41
CA ILE A 314 11.33 -10.83 19.26
C ILE A 314 11.97 -11.37 20.52
N GLY A 315 13.00 -12.20 20.38
CA GLY A 315 13.72 -12.81 21.49
C GLY A 315 13.15 -14.15 21.97
N GLN A 316 12.00 -14.59 21.46
CA GLN A 316 11.45 -15.92 21.82
C GLN A 316 12.28 -17.06 21.22
N ARG A 317 12.43 -18.13 22.00
CA ARG A 317 13.08 -19.38 21.55
C ARG A 317 12.19 -20.16 20.62
N VAL A 318 12.81 -20.71 19.57
CA VAL A 318 12.15 -21.54 18.58
C VAL A 318 12.96 -22.79 18.28
N LYS A 319 12.26 -23.82 17.78
CA LYS A 319 12.86 -25.07 17.31
C LYS A 319 12.36 -25.40 15.93
N VAL A 320 13.26 -25.84 15.07
CA VAL A 320 12.93 -26.28 13.71
C VAL A 320 12.11 -27.58 13.75
N GLU A 321 11.11 -27.65 12.89
CA GLU A 321 10.44 -28.87 12.46
C GLU A 321 10.36 -28.91 10.94
N PHE A 322 10.14 -30.08 10.35
CA PHE A 322 10.08 -30.23 8.91
C PHE A 322 8.70 -30.72 8.50
N ALA A 323 8.10 -30.05 7.52
CA ALA A 323 6.82 -30.44 6.97
C ALA A 323 6.96 -30.69 5.47
N THR A 324 6.32 -31.78 4.99
CA THR A 324 6.30 -32.12 3.57
C THR A 324 5.06 -31.55 2.91
N PHE A 325 5.26 -30.91 1.77
CA PHE A 325 4.19 -30.31 0.97
C PHE A 325 4.26 -30.81 -0.46
N GLU A 326 3.10 -31.06 -1.04
CA GLU A 326 2.98 -31.35 -2.47
C GLU A 326 3.22 -30.07 -3.28
N THR A 327 4.03 -30.12 -4.30
CA THR A 327 4.39 -29.00 -5.16
C THR A 327 3.55 -28.95 -6.44
N ALA A 328 3.49 -27.78 -7.07
CA ALA A 328 2.67 -27.54 -8.26
C ALA A 328 3.08 -28.41 -9.46
N ASP A 329 4.34 -28.83 -9.54
CA ASP A 329 4.91 -29.74 -10.55
C ASP A 329 4.69 -31.22 -10.27
N GLY A 330 3.97 -31.56 -9.17
CA GLY A 330 3.61 -32.94 -8.81
C GLY A 330 4.65 -33.68 -7.98
N GLY A 331 5.69 -33.00 -7.51
CA GLY A 331 6.65 -33.52 -6.55
C GLY A 331 6.29 -33.18 -5.11
N ASP A 332 7.14 -33.62 -4.17
CA ASP A 332 7.08 -33.27 -2.76
C ASP A 332 8.32 -32.49 -2.33
N ILE A 333 8.10 -31.53 -1.43
CA ILE A 333 9.18 -30.79 -0.80
C ILE A 333 9.06 -30.77 0.70
N ALA A 334 10.17 -31.06 1.40
CA ALA A 334 10.28 -30.84 2.84
C ALA A 334 10.79 -29.42 3.11
N LEU A 335 10.04 -28.64 3.85
CA LEU A 335 10.38 -27.28 4.23
C LEU A 335 10.66 -27.19 5.74
N PRO A 336 11.75 -26.54 6.16
CA PRO A 336 11.94 -26.18 7.57
C PRO A 336 10.91 -25.14 7.98
N GLN A 337 10.32 -25.32 9.13
CA GLN A 337 9.42 -24.41 9.81
C GLN A 337 9.89 -24.27 11.24
N PHE A 338 9.50 -23.21 11.94
CA PHE A 338 9.84 -23.07 13.35
C PHE A 338 8.58 -23.09 14.23
N ARG A 339 8.74 -23.67 15.41
CA ARG A 339 7.73 -23.69 16.46
C ARG A 339 8.27 -23.01 17.71
N LEU A 340 7.44 -22.23 18.40
CA LEU A 340 7.81 -21.64 19.69
C LEU A 340 8.15 -22.75 20.68
N VAL A 341 9.25 -22.59 21.41
CA VAL A 341 9.60 -23.43 22.58
C VAL A 341 8.91 -22.81 23.77
N ILE A 342 7.97 -23.55 24.36
CA ILE A 342 7.20 -23.13 25.53
C ILE A 342 7.98 -23.47 26.80
#